data_d9f3f7e6e0604eb6da34392c08ac2343
#
_entry.id   d9f3f7e6e0604eb6da34392c08ac2343
#
_cell.length_a   1.000
_cell.length_b   1.000
_cell.length_c   1.000
_cell.angle_alpha   90.00
_cell.angle_beta   90.00
_cell.angle_gamma   90.00
#
_symmetry.space_group_name_H-M   'P 1'
#
loop_
_entity.id
_entity.type
_entity.pdbx_description
1 polymer ?
#
loop_
_entity_poly.entity_id
_entity_poly.type
_entity_poly.pdbx_seq_one_letter_code
_entity_poly.pdbx_strand_id
1 'polypeptide(L)'
;MANEIVDKNTENNEMPDVSKWVKVFYAETKTGERAQVAFVEKIPVLEEAPDQITGSALDLDYEFAQPGIKKASNIELDIYYTHTQHKTLRTLKDKELYWFFQNPAHTAPSGGKPIVRTLKGKMFVTMQEVSVGEYLKDKMTIYKNGDVEESEGFPTA
;
A
#
# COMPACT_ATOMS: atom_id res chain seq x y z
N MET A 1 -37.33 -29.65 3.03
CA MET A 1 -35.94 -29.51 2.53
C MET A 1 -35.07 -29.03 3.67
N ALA A 2 -34.02 -29.75 3.98
CA ALA A 2 -33.03 -29.26 4.92
C ALA A 2 -32.25 -28.11 4.30
N ASN A 3 -32.15 -27.01 5.02
CA ASN A 3 -31.26 -25.92 4.62
C ASN A 3 -29.84 -26.40 4.85
N GLU A 4 -29.10 -26.58 3.77
CA GLU A 4 -27.69 -26.83 3.86
C GLU A 4 -26.99 -25.57 4.40
N ILE A 5 -26.32 -25.72 5.53
CA ILE A 5 -25.45 -24.65 6.03
C ILE A 5 -24.13 -24.77 5.25
N VAL A 6 -23.93 -23.87 4.31
CA VAL A 6 -22.67 -23.81 3.58
C VAL A 6 -21.64 -23.12 4.47
N ASP A 7 -20.58 -23.84 4.79
CA ASP A 7 -19.44 -23.25 5.48
C ASP A 7 -18.64 -22.42 4.48
N LYS A 8 -18.69 -21.11 4.63
CA LYS A 8 -17.99 -20.18 3.74
C LYS A 8 -16.48 -20.36 3.74
N ASN A 9 -15.94 -20.96 4.79
CA ASN A 9 -14.50 -21.24 4.83
C ASN A 9 -14.09 -22.36 3.88
N THR A 10 -15.01 -23.25 3.50
CA THR A 10 -14.73 -24.31 2.54
C THR A 10 -14.72 -23.81 1.11
N GLU A 11 -15.30 -22.65 0.84
CA GLU A 11 -15.32 -22.05 -0.49
C GLU A 11 -14.02 -21.31 -0.83
N ASN A 12 -13.24 -20.94 0.20
CA ASN A 12 -12.00 -20.24 0.02
C ASN A 12 -10.82 -21.20 0.16
N ASN A 13 -10.43 -21.79 -0.95
CA ASN A 13 -9.29 -22.70 -1.04
C ASN A 13 -7.99 -22.01 -1.45
N GLU A 14 -7.97 -20.68 -1.42
CA GLU A 14 -6.79 -19.92 -1.79
C GLU A 14 -5.69 -20.09 -0.73
N MET A 15 -4.46 -20.26 -1.22
CA MET A 15 -3.30 -20.23 -0.35
C MET A 15 -2.92 -18.78 -0.05
N PRO A 16 -2.42 -18.51 1.17
CA PRO A 16 -1.92 -17.18 1.49
C PRO A 16 -0.85 -16.72 0.50
N ASP A 17 -0.93 -15.45 0.10
CA ASP A 17 0.02 -14.87 -0.83
C ASP A 17 1.38 -14.63 -0.18
N VAL A 18 2.44 -14.86 -0.94
CA VAL A 18 3.78 -14.46 -0.53
C VAL A 18 4.10 -13.07 -1.07
N SER A 19 5.01 -12.38 -0.39
CA SER A 19 5.40 -11.02 -0.77
C SER A 19 6.19 -10.92 -2.07
N LYS A 20 6.64 -12.04 -2.61
CA LYS A 20 7.31 -12.10 -3.90
C LYS A 20 6.37 -11.60 -5.01
N TRP A 21 6.88 -10.78 -5.92
CA TRP A 21 6.13 -10.21 -7.05
C TRP A 21 5.19 -9.04 -6.69
N VAL A 22 5.22 -8.54 -5.47
CA VAL A 22 4.57 -7.25 -5.16
C VAL A 22 5.32 -6.15 -5.90
N LYS A 23 4.59 -5.30 -6.62
CA LYS A 23 5.17 -4.23 -7.44
C LYS A 23 4.70 -2.87 -6.99
N VAL A 24 5.58 -1.89 -7.11
CA VAL A 24 5.29 -0.49 -6.80
C VAL A 24 5.42 0.32 -8.07
N PHE A 25 4.42 1.15 -8.35
CA PHE A 25 4.40 2.05 -9.50
C PHE A 25 4.11 3.48 -9.05
N TYR A 26 4.48 4.43 -9.88
CA TYR A 26 4.10 5.83 -9.69
C TYR A 26 3.65 6.45 -11.00
N ALA A 27 2.81 7.48 -10.91
CA ALA A 27 2.34 8.22 -12.07
C ALA A 27 2.02 9.66 -11.68
N GLU A 28 2.08 10.57 -12.64
CA GLU A 28 1.68 11.97 -12.42
C GLU A 28 0.16 12.13 -12.31
N THR A 29 -0.58 11.25 -12.97
CA THR A 29 -2.04 11.23 -12.94
C THR A 29 -2.55 9.84 -12.56
N LYS A 30 -3.73 9.77 -11.99
CA LYS A 30 -4.32 8.52 -11.51
C LYS A 30 -4.50 7.47 -12.62
N THR A 31 -4.80 7.91 -13.82
CA THR A 31 -5.06 7.04 -14.98
C THR A 31 -4.00 7.11 -16.06
N GLY A 32 -2.95 7.90 -15.83
CA GLY A 32 -1.89 8.12 -16.81
C GLY A 32 -0.85 7.01 -16.86
N GLU A 33 0.22 7.28 -17.60
CA GLU A 33 1.35 6.38 -17.74
C GLU A 33 2.05 6.15 -16.41
N ARG A 34 2.34 4.89 -16.12
CA ARG A 34 2.95 4.47 -14.86
C ARG A 34 4.38 3.99 -15.09
N ALA A 35 5.25 4.33 -14.16
CA ALA A 35 6.62 3.82 -14.12
C ALA A 35 6.80 2.94 -12.87
N GLN A 36 7.54 1.86 -13.01
CA GLN A 36 7.79 0.94 -11.90
C GLN A 36 9.00 1.38 -11.08
N VAL A 37 8.87 1.28 -9.76
CA VAL A 37 10.00 1.39 -8.83
C VAL A 37 10.60 0.00 -8.66
N ALA A 38 11.84 -0.18 -9.13
CA ALA A 38 12.52 -1.47 -9.08
C ALA A 38 13.23 -1.70 -7.75
N PHE A 39 13.49 -2.96 -7.43
CA PHE A 39 14.28 -3.40 -6.28
C PHE A 39 13.77 -2.93 -4.92
N VAL A 40 12.48 -2.94 -4.74
CA VAL A 40 11.87 -2.64 -3.43
C VAL A 40 12.10 -3.81 -2.48
N GLU A 41 12.72 -3.54 -1.35
CA GLU A 41 13.03 -4.54 -0.33
C GLU A 41 11.89 -4.69 0.67
N LYS A 42 11.31 -3.56 1.10
CA LYS A 42 10.32 -3.54 2.17
C LYS A 42 9.24 -2.50 1.90
N ILE A 43 7.99 -2.91 2.10
CA ILE A 43 6.82 -2.04 2.04
C ILE A 43 6.18 -2.03 3.43
N PRO A 44 6.06 -0.87 4.08
CA PRO A 44 5.42 -0.77 5.38
C PRO A 44 3.89 -0.81 5.27
N VAL A 45 3.22 -0.73 6.40
CA VAL A 45 1.77 -0.56 6.44
C VAL A 45 1.40 0.76 5.77
N LEU A 46 0.55 0.72 4.76
CA LEU A 46 0.14 1.91 4.02
C LEU A 46 -1.01 2.65 4.68
N GLU A 47 -1.84 1.93 5.40
CA GLU A 47 -3.04 2.47 6.02
C GLU A 47 -3.17 1.90 7.44
N GLU A 48 -3.29 2.79 8.41
CA GLU A 48 -3.52 2.38 9.80
C GLU A 48 -4.99 2.53 10.15
N ALA A 49 -5.48 1.64 11.01
CA ALA A 49 -6.84 1.74 11.52
C ALA A 49 -6.99 3.04 12.34
N PRO A 50 -8.13 3.73 12.23
CA PRO A 50 -8.36 4.93 13.04
C PRO A 50 -8.45 4.60 14.53
N ASP A 51 -8.14 5.57 15.36
CA ASP A 51 -8.27 5.44 16.81
C ASP A 51 -9.74 5.22 17.18
N GLN A 52 -9.96 4.45 18.24
CA GLN A 52 -11.29 4.17 18.75
C GLN A 52 -11.82 5.37 19.53
N ILE A 53 -13.05 5.77 19.23
CA ILE A 53 -13.81 6.72 20.03
C ILE A 53 -14.79 5.92 20.87
N THR A 54 -14.74 6.07 22.18
CA THR A 54 -15.63 5.40 23.10
C THR A 54 -16.61 6.36 23.75
N GLY A 55 -17.79 5.87 24.04
CA GLY A 55 -18.80 6.62 24.77
C GLY A 55 -19.61 5.71 25.65
N SER A 56 -20.22 6.28 26.68
CA SER A 56 -21.13 5.57 27.56
C SER A 56 -22.32 6.46 27.89
N ALA A 57 -23.47 5.83 28.18
CA ALA A 57 -24.65 6.52 28.59
C ALA A 57 -25.17 5.91 29.91
N LEU A 58 -25.88 6.72 30.70
CA LEU A 58 -26.37 6.30 32.02
C LEU A 58 -27.36 5.14 31.97
N ASP A 59 -28.03 5.00 30.85
CA ASP A 59 -29.04 3.95 30.63
C ASP A 59 -28.46 2.70 29.92
N LEU A 60 -27.14 2.65 29.72
CA LEU A 60 -26.47 1.53 29.07
C LEU A 60 -25.58 0.78 30.07
N ASP A 61 -25.58 -0.54 29.98
CA ASP A 61 -24.71 -1.41 30.77
C ASP A 61 -23.37 -1.66 30.10
N TYR A 62 -23.13 -1.09 28.92
CA TYR A 62 -21.90 -1.28 28.14
C TYR A 62 -21.48 0.02 27.46
N GLU A 63 -20.18 0.11 27.16
CA GLU A 63 -19.65 1.20 26.36
C GLU A 63 -19.87 0.91 24.88
N PHE A 64 -20.06 1.97 24.12
CA PHE A 64 -20.08 1.87 22.66
C PHE A 64 -18.80 2.46 22.07
N ALA A 65 -18.38 1.91 20.92
CA ALA A 65 -17.14 2.30 20.27
C ALA A 65 -17.37 2.53 18.79
N GLN A 66 -16.70 3.54 18.25
CA GLN A 66 -16.70 3.85 16.83
C GLN A 66 -15.31 4.23 16.37
N PRO A 67 -14.99 4.03 15.07
CA PRO A 67 -13.71 4.51 14.53
C PRO A 67 -13.68 6.03 14.51
N GLY A 68 -12.54 6.58 14.90
CA GLY A 68 -12.28 8.02 14.85
C GLY A 68 -11.74 8.47 13.49
N ILE A 69 -11.05 9.60 13.50
CA ILE A 69 -10.44 10.16 12.30
C ILE A 69 -9.16 9.39 12.00
N LYS A 70 -8.97 9.00 10.73
CA LYS A 70 -7.72 8.41 10.27
C LYS A 70 -6.60 9.44 10.30
N LYS A 71 -5.44 9.06 10.82
CA LYS A 71 -4.28 9.93 10.87
C LYS A 71 -3.47 9.84 9.58
N ALA A 72 -2.93 10.96 9.15
CA ALA A 72 -1.93 10.97 8.09
C ALA A 72 -0.64 10.35 8.63
N SER A 73 -0.08 9.42 7.88
CA SER A 73 1.19 8.78 8.23
C SER A 73 2.14 8.84 7.04
N ASN A 74 3.43 8.89 7.35
CA ASN A 74 4.46 8.79 6.33
C ASN A 74 4.68 7.32 5.98
N ILE A 75 4.95 7.05 4.72
CA ILE A 75 5.25 5.70 4.24
C ILE A 75 6.71 5.67 3.84
N GLU A 76 7.49 4.83 4.49
CA GLU A 76 8.92 4.69 4.23
C GLU A 76 9.18 3.36 3.52
N LEU A 77 9.69 3.44 2.30
CA LEU A 77 10.08 2.28 1.51
C LEU A 77 11.60 2.13 1.52
N ASP A 78 12.05 0.90 1.71
CA ASP A 78 13.46 0.56 1.55
C ASP A 78 13.66 -0.03 0.16
N ILE A 79 14.52 0.59 -0.63
CA ILE A 79 14.85 0.16 -1.99
C ILE A 79 16.36 0.04 -2.14
N TYR A 80 16.79 -0.90 -2.99
CA TYR A 80 18.21 -0.99 -3.33
C TYR A 80 18.60 0.15 -4.26
N TYR A 81 19.77 0.72 -4.01
CA TYR A 81 20.29 1.83 -4.80
C TYR A 81 20.70 1.37 -6.21
N THR A 82 20.21 2.07 -7.21
CA THR A 82 20.77 2.06 -8.56
C THR A 82 20.92 3.50 -9.03
N HIS A 83 21.97 3.79 -9.76
CA HIS A 83 22.30 5.16 -10.17
C HIS A 83 21.14 5.84 -10.91
N THR A 84 20.61 5.16 -11.93
CA THR A 84 19.55 5.71 -12.78
C THR A 84 18.27 5.96 -12.01
N GLN A 85 17.83 4.97 -11.19
CA GLN A 85 16.60 5.08 -10.41
C GLN A 85 16.70 6.17 -9.34
N HIS A 86 17.81 6.24 -8.64
CA HIS A 86 18.04 7.28 -7.62
C HIS A 86 17.98 8.67 -8.25
N LYS A 87 18.65 8.86 -9.38
CA LYS A 87 18.65 10.14 -10.11
C LYS A 87 17.24 10.52 -10.56
N THR A 88 16.49 9.57 -11.13
CA THR A 88 15.11 9.80 -11.57
C THR A 88 14.21 10.19 -10.42
N LEU A 89 14.28 9.46 -9.29
CA LEU A 89 13.46 9.76 -8.12
C LEU A 89 13.81 11.12 -7.50
N ARG A 90 15.08 11.52 -7.53
CA ARG A 90 15.48 12.84 -7.03
C ARG A 90 14.91 13.97 -7.88
N THR A 91 14.71 13.78 -9.17
CA THR A 91 14.07 14.79 -10.04
C THR A 91 12.58 14.93 -9.76
N LEU A 92 11.94 13.92 -9.18
CA LEU A 92 10.52 13.91 -8.84
C LEU A 92 10.25 14.43 -7.42
N LYS A 93 11.29 14.86 -6.73
CA LYS A 93 11.18 15.43 -5.39
C LYS A 93 10.19 16.61 -5.39
N ASP A 94 9.34 16.66 -4.35
CA ASP A 94 8.33 17.70 -4.13
C ASP A 94 7.18 17.72 -5.15
N LYS A 95 7.13 16.79 -6.08
CA LYS A 95 5.97 16.62 -6.95
C LYS A 95 4.93 15.72 -6.27
N GLU A 96 3.66 16.09 -6.39
CA GLU A 96 2.58 15.24 -5.92
C GLU A 96 2.27 14.19 -6.96
N LEU A 97 2.48 12.93 -6.59
CA LEU A 97 2.35 11.78 -7.47
C LEU A 97 1.34 10.78 -6.91
N TYR A 98 0.81 9.95 -7.79
CA TYR A 98 0.02 8.80 -7.40
C TYR A 98 0.92 7.58 -7.28
N TRP A 99 0.77 6.82 -6.21
CA TRP A 99 1.55 5.63 -5.91
C TRP A 99 0.65 4.43 -5.91
N PHE A 100 1.09 3.37 -6.59
CA PHE A 100 0.31 2.15 -6.76
C PHE A 100 1.10 0.97 -6.22
N PHE A 101 0.47 0.21 -5.34
CA PHE A 101 1.07 -0.99 -4.75
C PHE A 101 0.24 -2.18 -5.23
N GLN A 102 0.77 -2.93 -6.20
CA GLN A 102 0.08 -4.04 -6.82
C GLN A 102 0.45 -5.35 -6.15
N ASN A 103 -0.56 -6.12 -5.74
CA ASN A 103 -0.37 -7.49 -5.27
C ASN A 103 0.01 -8.40 -6.44
N PRO A 104 0.58 -9.60 -6.17
CA PRO A 104 1.00 -10.50 -7.24
C PRO A 104 -0.14 -10.87 -8.19
N ALA A 105 0.10 -10.71 -9.50
CA ALA A 105 -0.94 -10.93 -10.50
C ALA A 105 -1.39 -12.40 -10.58
N HIS A 106 -0.48 -13.34 -10.29
CA HIS A 106 -0.77 -14.78 -10.36
C HIS A 106 -1.70 -15.27 -9.24
N THR A 107 -1.95 -14.44 -8.23
CA THR A 107 -2.84 -14.79 -7.11
C THR A 107 -4.28 -14.34 -7.35
N ALA A 108 -4.51 -13.57 -8.42
CA ALA A 108 -5.86 -13.14 -8.77
C ALA A 108 -6.69 -14.34 -9.26
N PRO A 109 -8.00 -14.37 -8.97
CA PRO A 109 -8.88 -15.39 -9.53
C PRO A 109 -8.85 -15.39 -11.05
N SER A 110 -9.18 -16.51 -11.66
CA SER A 110 -9.27 -16.64 -13.12
C SER A 110 -10.21 -15.58 -13.69
N GLY A 111 -9.72 -14.75 -14.60
CA GLY A 111 -10.46 -13.63 -15.16
C GLY A 111 -10.54 -12.39 -14.27
N GLY A 112 -9.98 -12.44 -13.06
CA GLY A 112 -9.89 -11.30 -12.15
C GLY A 112 -8.59 -10.51 -12.30
N LYS A 113 -8.51 -9.40 -11.59
CA LYS A 113 -7.32 -8.55 -11.53
C LYS A 113 -6.78 -8.52 -10.12
N PRO A 114 -5.46 -8.39 -9.93
CA PRO A 114 -4.89 -8.29 -8.58
C PRO A 114 -5.32 -6.99 -7.91
N ILE A 115 -5.34 -7.02 -6.59
CA ILE A 115 -5.67 -5.85 -5.79
C ILE A 115 -4.55 -4.83 -5.91
N VAL A 116 -4.92 -3.58 -6.15
CA VAL A 116 -4.01 -2.43 -6.21
C VAL A 116 -4.44 -1.40 -5.17
N ARG A 117 -3.48 -0.99 -4.35
CA ARG A 117 -3.70 0.08 -3.38
C ARG A 117 -3.12 1.37 -3.96
N THR A 118 -3.95 2.39 -4.05
CA THR A 118 -3.58 3.68 -4.64
C THR A 118 -3.58 4.76 -3.56
N LEU A 119 -2.52 5.54 -3.53
CA LEU A 119 -2.44 6.70 -2.65
C LEU A 119 -1.78 7.86 -3.39
N LYS A 120 -1.99 9.05 -2.86
CA LYS A 120 -1.45 10.29 -3.41
C LYS A 120 -0.52 10.92 -2.38
N GLY A 121 0.61 11.43 -2.83
CA GLY A 121 1.54 12.08 -1.92
C GLY A 121 2.82 12.54 -2.59
N LYS A 122 3.52 13.39 -1.88
CA LYS A 122 4.86 13.85 -2.27
C LYS A 122 5.90 12.88 -1.76
N MET A 123 7.02 12.79 -2.44
CA MET A 123 8.06 11.83 -2.14
C MET A 123 9.41 12.54 -1.94
N PHE A 124 10.19 12.00 -1.03
CA PHE A 124 11.59 12.37 -0.86
C PHE A 124 12.44 11.10 -0.76
N VAL A 125 13.50 11.03 -1.56
CA VAL A 125 14.43 9.89 -1.55
C VAL A 125 15.77 10.34 -1.00
N THR A 126 16.35 9.53 -0.11
CA THR A 126 17.67 9.77 0.46
C THR A 126 18.43 8.45 0.59
N MET A 127 19.74 8.52 0.54
CA MET A 127 20.57 7.34 0.72
C MET A 127 20.64 6.96 2.20
N GLN A 128 20.48 5.68 2.46
CA GLN A 128 20.62 5.14 3.82
C GLN A 128 22.10 5.04 4.24
N GLU A 129 22.32 4.71 5.50
CA GLU A 129 23.65 4.46 6.04
C GLU A 129 24.40 3.43 5.18
N VAL A 130 25.67 3.74 4.89
CA VAL A 130 26.52 2.89 4.08
C VAL A 130 27.47 2.11 4.99
N SER A 131 27.42 0.78 4.91
CA SER A 131 28.31 -0.11 5.64
C SER A 131 29.14 -0.96 4.68
N VAL A 132 30.35 -1.32 5.11
CA VAL A 132 31.25 -2.15 4.29
C VAL A 132 30.64 -3.54 4.07
N GLY A 133 30.66 -4.00 2.83
CA GLY A 133 30.19 -5.34 2.47
C GLY A 133 28.68 -5.47 2.25
N GLU A 134 27.94 -4.39 2.34
CA GLU A 134 26.50 -4.39 2.12
C GLU A 134 26.12 -3.64 0.83
N TYR A 135 24.97 -3.99 0.27
CA TYR A 135 24.40 -3.23 -0.85
C TYR A 135 24.02 -1.83 -0.41
N LEU A 136 24.21 -0.87 -1.31
CA LEU A 136 23.69 0.48 -1.09
C LEU A 136 22.17 0.47 -1.16
N LYS A 137 21.54 1.18 -0.25
CA LYS A 137 20.09 1.27 -0.15
C LYS A 137 19.64 2.72 -0.11
N ASP A 138 18.49 2.97 -0.68
CA ASP A 138 17.78 4.25 -0.59
C ASP A 138 16.55 4.08 0.30
N LYS A 139 16.21 5.15 1.00
CA LYS A 139 14.96 5.28 1.72
C LYS A 139 14.08 6.28 0.98
N MET A 140 12.92 5.83 0.52
CA MET A 140 11.94 6.67 -0.12
C MET A 140 10.79 6.93 0.85
N THR A 141 10.59 8.20 1.21
CA THR A 141 9.52 8.61 2.11
C THR A 141 8.39 9.23 1.31
N ILE A 142 7.19 8.70 1.44
CA ILE A 142 5.99 9.24 0.82
C ILE A 142 5.17 9.93 1.90
N TYR A 143 4.91 11.22 1.70
CA TYR A 143 4.05 12.00 2.57
C TYR A 143 2.63 11.88 2.06
N LYS A 144 1.89 10.93 2.61
CA LYS A 144 0.54 10.59 2.16
C LYS A 144 -0.42 11.77 2.33
N ASN A 145 -1.10 12.13 1.25
CA ASN A 145 -2.13 13.17 1.24
C ASN A 145 -3.46 12.55 0.84
N GLY A 146 -4.31 12.30 1.83
CA GLY A 146 -5.60 11.66 1.64
C GLY A 146 -5.61 10.19 2.05
N ASP A 147 -6.66 9.51 1.68
CA ASP A 147 -6.89 8.12 2.03
C ASP A 147 -6.28 7.17 1.00
N VAL A 148 -6.07 5.93 1.41
CA VAL A 148 -5.64 4.85 0.52
C VAL A 148 -6.87 4.23 -0.11
N GLU A 149 -6.89 4.17 -1.43
CA GLU A 149 -7.94 3.49 -2.18
C GLU A 149 -7.49 2.09 -2.56
N GLU A 150 -8.37 1.12 -2.37
CA GLU A 150 -8.13 -0.27 -2.74
C GLU A 150 -9.08 -0.65 -3.86
N SER A 151 -8.54 -1.23 -4.93
CA SER A 151 -9.34 -1.62 -6.09
C SER A 151 -8.80 -2.89 -6.74
N GLU A 152 -9.65 -3.57 -7.50
CA GLU A 152 -9.22 -4.66 -8.36
C GLU A 152 -8.68 -4.08 -9.67
N GLY A 153 -7.37 -4.20 -9.85
CA GLY A 153 -6.67 -3.60 -10.98
C GLY A 153 -6.40 -2.09 -10.80
N PHE A 154 -5.66 -1.53 -11.74
CA PHE A 154 -5.35 -0.11 -11.74
C PHE A 154 -6.58 0.74 -12.01
N PRO A 155 -6.64 1.96 -11.42
CA PRO A 155 -7.73 2.88 -11.71
C PRO A 155 -7.81 3.19 -13.22
N THR A 156 -9.03 3.20 -13.74
CA THR A 156 -9.31 3.57 -15.13
C THR A 156 -10.15 4.83 -15.19
N ALA A 157 -10.04 5.52 -16.31
CA ALA A 157 -10.81 6.75 -16.51
C ALA A 157 -12.33 6.47 -16.56
#